data_f564223c97c0be4773771d54c6fa1015
#
_entry.id   f564223c97c0be4773771d54c6fa1015
#
_cell.length_a   1.000
_cell.length_b   1.000
_cell.length_c   1.000
_cell.angle_alpha   90.00
_cell.angle_beta   90.00
_cell.angle_gamma   90.00
#
_symmetry.space_group_name_H-M   'P 1'
#
loop_
_entity.id
_entity.type
_entity.pdbx_description
1 polymer ?
#
loop_
_entity_poly.entity_id
_entity_poly.type
_entity_poly.pdbx_seq_one_letter_code
_entity_poly.pdbx_strand_id
1 'polypeptide(L)'
;MKKSNVFLLITLLVGLVFISFGCSEEKETPKKTAKEVQGVQIKTKEFQRVVGWLSKDSVLLQTKKSGVTYFEELNIYNEKKRPIFNTKESISEVQISPDYRNILLYSAESAEKATMRIIALNDGSTVASRSTKPLTTTFYWNDESPEKIMFVSYSPEWNFQIENWDYTLNQLDKIDVTSPFISWYGDNLVISNNKDKPDDELGNLYLQDIRDNATKNLIVANIMQFAVHDNVLLTIEKNSDEKLLYDFRTLG
;
A
#
# COMPACT_ATOMS: atom_id res chain seq x y z
N MET A 1 -69.21 -34.27 33.93
CA MET A 1 -68.29 -33.89 32.79
C MET A 1 -68.13 -32.34 32.58
N LYS A 2 -68.11 -31.53 33.65
CA LYS A 2 -67.89 -30.03 33.46
C LYS A 2 -66.65 -29.47 34.09
N LYS A 3 -65.85 -30.24 34.86
CA LYS A 3 -64.63 -29.74 35.51
C LYS A 3 -63.36 -29.85 34.65
N SER A 4 -63.33 -30.71 33.63
CA SER A 4 -62.15 -30.91 32.77
C SER A 4 -61.90 -29.76 31.78
N ASN A 5 -62.97 -29.15 31.27
CA ASN A 5 -62.83 -28.07 30.27
C ASN A 5 -62.39 -26.77 30.87
N VAL A 6 -62.67 -26.51 32.15
CA VAL A 6 -62.25 -25.31 32.85
C VAL A 6 -60.74 -25.34 33.13
N PHE A 7 -60.21 -26.53 33.47
CA PHE A 7 -58.77 -26.70 33.71
C PHE A 7 -57.96 -26.57 32.43
N LEU A 8 -58.46 -27.05 31.31
CA LEU A 8 -57.85 -26.90 30.00
C LEU A 8 -57.81 -25.43 29.56
N LEU A 9 -58.87 -24.63 29.84
CA LEU A 9 -58.98 -23.24 29.49
C LEU A 9 -58.04 -22.40 30.34
N ILE A 10 -57.85 -22.72 31.62
CA ILE A 10 -56.90 -21.97 32.51
C ILE A 10 -55.45 -22.26 32.10
N THR A 11 -55.10 -23.50 31.71
CA THR A 11 -53.78 -23.87 31.26
C THR A 11 -53.41 -23.14 29.92
N LEU A 12 -54.40 -23.01 29.03
CA LEU A 12 -54.24 -22.29 27.77
C LEU A 12 -54.05 -20.77 27.98
N LEU A 13 -54.80 -20.20 28.97
CA LEU A 13 -54.71 -18.77 29.29
C LEU A 13 -53.36 -18.41 29.96
N VAL A 14 -52.85 -19.30 30.85
CA VAL A 14 -51.51 -19.10 31.48
C VAL A 14 -50.40 -19.25 30.46
N GLY A 15 -50.51 -20.17 29.47
CA GLY A 15 -49.58 -20.32 28.37
C GLY A 15 -49.49 -19.07 27.48
N LEU A 16 -50.60 -18.36 27.25
CA LEU A 16 -50.67 -17.15 26.44
C LEU A 16 -49.99 -15.92 27.13
N VAL A 17 -50.03 -15.87 28.47
CA VAL A 17 -49.39 -14.77 29.24
C VAL A 17 -47.87 -14.90 29.23
N PHE A 18 -47.30 -16.12 29.14
CA PHE A 18 -45.83 -16.28 29.04
C PHE A 18 -45.23 -15.94 27.66
N ILE A 19 -46.05 -15.90 26.60
CA ILE A 19 -45.58 -15.54 25.25
C ILE A 19 -45.47 -14.02 25.08
N SER A 20 -46.16 -13.24 25.91
CA SER A 20 -46.19 -11.78 25.82
C SER A 20 -45.01 -11.06 26.56
N PHE A 21 -44.21 -11.79 27.33
CA PHE A 21 -43.04 -11.22 28.02
C PHE A 21 -41.69 -11.45 27.33
N GLY A 22 -41.70 -11.94 26.08
CA GLY A 22 -40.53 -12.22 25.28
C GLY A 22 -40.04 -11.08 24.40
N CYS A 23 -40.46 -9.82 24.59
CA CYS A 23 -39.78 -8.67 24.02
C CYS A 23 -38.60 -8.32 24.91
N SER A 24 -37.46 -8.94 24.65
CA SER A 24 -36.20 -8.38 25.09
C SER A 24 -36.05 -7.01 24.41
N GLU A 25 -36.07 -5.93 25.20
CA GLU A 25 -35.56 -4.66 24.76
C GLU A 25 -34.11 -4.89 24.29
N GLU A 26 -33.92 -4.96 22.97
CA GLU A 26 -32.61 -4.77 22.39
C GLU A 26 -32.12 -3.44 22.94
N LYS A 27 -31.18 -3.47 23.90
CA LYS A 27 -30.45 -2.30 24.31
C LYS A 27 -29.81 -1.76 23.02
N GLU A 28 -30.40 -0.68 22.49
CA GLU A 28 -29.79 0.08 21.41
C GLU A 28 -28.36 0.39 21.87
N THR A 29 -27.39 -0.36 21.34
CA THR A 29 -25.99 0.04 21.43
C THR A 29 -25.95 1.45 20.87
N PRO A 30 -25.39 2.43 21.61
CA PRO A 30 -25.36 3.82 21.17
C PRO A 30 -24.71 3.80 19.78
N LYS A 31 -25.49 4.13 18.74
CA LYS A 31 -24.99 4.31 17.39
C LYS A 31 -23.84 5.31 17.52
N LYS A 32 -22.59 4.85 17.39
CA LYS A 32 -21.45 5.74 17.25
C LYS A 32 -21.79 6.68 16.09
N THR A 33 -22.17 7.90 16.39
CA THR A 33 -22.39 8.93 15.40
C THR A 33 -21.11 8.99 14.58
N ALA A 34 -21.19 8.66 13.29
CA ALA A 34 -20.05 8.77 12.39
C ALA A 34 -19.58 10.23 12.46
N LYS A 35 -18.30 10.43 12.71
CA LYS A 35 -17.71 11.78 12.66
C LYS A 35 -17.94 12.32 11.25
N GLU A 36 -18.53 13.49 11.15
CA GLU A 36 -18.72 14.14 9.86
C GLU A 36 -17.36 14.66 9.35
N VAL A 37 -17.04 14.33 8.11
CA VAL A 37 -15.85 14.86 7.44
C VAL A 37 -16.15 16.32 7.05
N GLN A 38 -15.35 17.25 7.54
CA GLN A 38 -15.47 18.65 7.19
C GLN A 38 -14.70 18.92 5.89
N GLY A 39 -15.29 19.75 5.01
CA GLY A 39 -14.63 20.16 3.78
C GLY A 39 -13.46 21.10 4.07
N VAL A 40 -12.24 20.66 3.78
CA VAL A 40 -11.05 21.49 3.98
C VAL A 40 -10.85 22.44 2.82
N GLN A 41 -10.76 23.74 3.12
CA GLN A 41 -10.47 24.78 2.13
C GLN A 41 -8.97 24.90 1.89
N ILE A 42 -8.52 24.53 0.69
CA ILE A 42 -7.13 24.71 0.25
C ILE A 42 -7.13 25.60 -0.99
N LYS A 43 -6.26 26.61 -1.03
CA LYS A 43 -6.11 27.46 -2.21
C LYS A 43 -5.67 26.61 -3.40
N THR A 44 -6.45 26.57 -4.45
CA THR A 44 -6.21 25.72 -5.64
C THR A 44 -4.81 25.90 -6.22
N LYS A 45 -4.27 27.13 -6.19
CA LYS A 45 -2.91 27.41 -6.70
C LYS A 45 -1.78 26.84 -5.84
N GLU A 46 -2.06 26.54 -4.56
CA GLU A 46 -1.08 25.98 -3.63
C GLU A 46 -1.19 24.45 -3.53
N PHE A 47 -2.34 23.87 -3.88
CA PHE A 47 -2.57 22.43 -3.81
C PHE A 47 -1.76 21.69 -4.90
N GLN A 48 -1.06 20.64 -4.50
CA GLN A 48 -0.38 19.71 -5.41
C GLN A 48 -1.11 18.37 -5.44
N ARG A 49 -1.15 17.68 -4.30
CA ARG A 49 -1.84 16.37 -4.17
C ARG A 49 -2.06 15.99 -2.71
N VAL A 50 -2.95 15.04 -2.48
CA VAL A 50 -2.95 14.19 -1.30
C VAL A 50 -2.05 12.99 -1.63
N VAL A 51 -0.99 12.79 -0.85
CA VAL A 51 -0.03 11.69 -1.07
C VAL A 51 -0.65 10.35 -0.64
N GLY A 52 -1.33 10.34 0.51
CA GLY A 52 -1.98 9.14 1.03
C GLY A 52 -2.48 9.34 2.46
N TRP A 53 -3.06 8.28 3.02
CA TRP A 53 -3.49 8.25 4.40
C TRP A 53 -2.29 8.02 5.32
N LEU A 54 -2.26 8.75 6.46
CA LEU A 54 -1.32 8.53 7.56
C LEU A 54 -1.98 7.78 8.71
N SER A 55 -3.29 7.93 8.83
CA SER A 55 -4.12 7.24 9.82
C SER A 55 -5.57 7.23 9.34
N LYS A 56 -6.47 6.65 10.12
CA LYS A 56 -7.93 6.72 9.86
C LYS A 56 -8.50 8.14 9.86
N ASP A 57 -7.79 9.09 10.44
CA ASP A 57 -8.25 10.47 10.68
C ASP A 57 -7.41 11.52 9.95
N SER A 58 -6.29 11.14 9.33
CA SER A 58 -5.37 12.10 8.72
C SER A 58 -4.74 11.63 7.42
N VAL A 59 -4.42 12.59 6.58
CA VAL A 59 -3.75 12.39 5.29
C VAL A 59 -2.46 13.22 5.22
N LEU A 60 -1.52 12.75 4.40
CA LEU A 60 -0.34 13.52 4.01
C LEU A 60 -0.71 14.42 2.83
N LEU A 61 -0.60 15.71 3.04
CA LEU A 61 -0.87 16.75 2.05
C LEU A 61 0.44 17.30 1.50
N GLN A 62 0.53 17.43 0.19
CA GLN A 62 1.59 18.16 -0.49
C GLN A 62 1.04 19.46 -1.05
N THR A 63 1.64 20.59 -0.66
CA THR A 63 1.32 21.93 -1.16
C THR A 63 2.57 22.64 -1.64
N LYS A 64 2.41 23.66 -2.49
CA LYS A 64 3.53 24.48 -2.96
C LYS A 64 3.20 25.97 -2.83
N LYS A 65 4.06 26.71 -2.14
CA LYS A 65 3.88 28.16 -1.94
C LYS A 65 5.21 28.87 -2.15
N SER A 66 5.22 29.89 -2.98
CA SER A 66 6.42 30.70 -3.25
C SER A 66 7.67 29.88 -3.60
N GLY A 67 7.48 28.80 -4.38
CA GLY A 67 8.57 27.91 -4.80
C GLY A 67 9.01 26.87 -3.76
N VAL A 68 8.42 26.88 -2.58
CA VAL A 68 8.68 25.87 -1.52
C VAL A 68 7.55 24.83 -1.51
N THR A 69 7.92 23.57 -1.52
CA THR A 69 7.01 22.43 -1.34
C THR A 69 6.91 22.11 0.15
N TYR A 70 5.71 21.98 0.66
CA TYR A 70 5.40 21.64 2.05
C TYR A 70 4.71 20.30 2.10
N PHE A 71 5.09 19.49 3.08
CA PHE A 71 4.45 18.24 3.47
C PHE A 71 3.84 18.43 4.85
N GLU A 72 2.53 18.27 4.94
CA GLU A 72 1.76 18.53 6.16
C GLU A 72 0.82 17.35 6.42
N GLU A 73 0.71 16.92 7.67
CA GLU A 73 -0.39 16.08 8.10
C GLU A 73 -1.64 16.94 8.24
N LEU A 74 -2.73 16.53 7.60
CA LEU A 74 -4.03 17.18 7.68
C LEU A 74 -5.03 16.23 8.33
N ASN A 75 -5.60 16.62 9.47
CA ASN A 75 -6.72 15.89 10.06
C ASN A 75 -8.03 16.29 9.36
N ILE A 76 -8.73 15.29 8.78
CA ILE A 76 -9.92 15.51 7.95
C ILE A 76 -11.18 15.89 8.73
N TYR A 77 -11.19 15.75 10.06
CA TYR A 77 -12.36 16.03 10.90
C TYR A 77 -12.30 17.40 11.61
N ASN A 78 -11.11 17.97 11.77
CA ASN A 78 -10.96 19.23 12.50
C ASN A 78 -10.06 20.24 11.77
N GLU A 79 -9.67 19.95 10.54
CA GLU A 79 -8.83 20.78 9.66
C GLU A 79 -7.45 21.15 10.22
N LYS A 80 -7.06 20.58 11.36
CA LYS A 80 -5.74 20.84 11.94
C LYS A 80 -4.65 20.33 11.04
N LYS A 81 -3.67 21.19 10.79
CA LYS A 81 -2.46 20.87 10.04
C LYS A 81 -1.27 20.81 10.97
N ARG A 82 -0.44 19.81 10.79
CA ARG A 82 0.87 19.67 11.43
C ARG A 82 1.94 19.68 10.34
N PRO A 83 2.84 20.65 10.33
CA PRO A 83 3.97 20.63 9.38
C PRO A 83 4.87 19.43 9.69
N ILE A 84 5.35 18.78 8.63
CA ILE A 84 6.29 17.65 8.72
C ILE A 84 7.63 18.09 8.13
N PHE A 85 7.64 18.46 6.84
CA PHE A 85 8.86 18.77 6.12
C PHE A 85 8.59 19.83 5.03
N ASN A 86 9.62 20.55 4.64
CA ASN A 86 9.55 21.41 3.46
C ASN A 86 10.87 21.46 2.71
N THR A 87 10.80 21.76 1.41
CA THR A 87 11.97 21.83 0.54
C THR A 87 11.73 22.76 -0.65
N LYS A 88 12.82 23.32 -1.19
CA LYS A 88 12.82 24.07 -2.46
C LYS A 88 13.10 23.16 -3.66
N GLU A 89 13.44 21.92 -3.42
CA GLU A 89 13.77 20.98 -4.49
C GLU A 89 12.51 20.59 -5.28
N SER A 90 12.75 20.20 -6.53
CA SER A 90 11.69 19.64 -7.38
C SER A 90 11.46 18.18 -6.99
N ILE A 91 10.32 17.89 -6.38
CA ILE A 91 9.96 16.54 -5.97
C ILE A 91 9.31 15.82 -7.15
N SER A 92 9.90 14.69 -7.53
CA SER A 92 9.41 13.82 -8.60
C SER A 92 8.51 12.72 -8.04
N GLU A 93 8.88 12.12 -6.88
CA GLU A 93 8.11 11.05 -6.27
C GLU A 93 8.05 11.21 -4.74
N VAL A 94 6.92 10.79 -4.16
CA VAL A 94 6.70 10.71 -2.71
C VAL A 94 5.93 9.45 -2.42
N GLN A 95 6.42 8.65 -1.48
CA GLN A 95 5.72 7.47 -0.96
C GLN A 95 5.73 7.47 0.56
N ILE A 96 4.65 6.98 1.17
CA ILE A 96 4.56 6.76 2.61
C ILE A 96 5.06 5.33 2.88
N SER A 97 5.89 5.14 3.92
CA SER A 97 6.31 3.80 4.33
C SER A 97 5.13 2.95 4.79
N PRO A 98 5.17 1.62 4.61
CA PRO A 98 4.08 0.73 5.01
C PRO A 98 3.75 0.79 6.50
N ASP A 99 4.73 1.07 7.35
CA ASP A 99 4.58 1.24 8.80
C ASP A 99 4.12 2.65 9.23
N TYR A 100 3.88 3.56 8.26
CA TYR A 100 3.45 4.94 8.48
C TYR A 100 4.38 5.77 9.36
N ARG A 101 5.69 5.44 9.41
CA ARG A 101 6.68 6.19 10.20
C ARG A 101 7.50 7.17 9.37
N ASN A 102 7.67 6.89 8.09
CA ASN A 102 8.54 7.63 7.20
C ASN A 102 7.87 7.97 5.87
N ILE A 103 8.47 8.90 5.14
CA ILE A 103 8.20 9.11 3.71
C ILE A 103 9.50 9.01 2.93
N LEU A 104 9.44 8.41 1.75
CA LEU A 104 10.46 8.51 0.72
C LEU A 104 10.18 9.76 -0.10
N LEU A 105 11.18 10.61 -0.28
CA LEU A 105 11.19 11.71 -1.23
C LEU A 105 12.26 11.45 -2.29
N TYR A 106 11.86 11.49 -3.55
CA TYR A 106 12.78 11.48 -4.68
C TYR A 106 12.73 12.83 -5.36
N SER A 107 13.88 13.52 -5.38
CA SER A 107 14.00 14.87 -5.94
C SER A 107 15.12 14.94 -6.97
N ALA A 108 14.88 15.67 -8.08
CA ALA A 108 15.90 16.03 -9.04
C ALA A 108 16.49 17.42 -8.67
N GLU A 109 17.78 17.47 -8.37
CA GLU A 109 18.48 18.71 -8.06
C GLU A 109 19.00 19.39 -9.34
N SER A 110 19.38 18.58 -10.33
CA SER A 110 19.84 19.02 -11.66
C SER A 110 19.62 17.90 -12.68
N ALA A 111 20.04 18.13 -13.93
CA ALA A 111 20.06 17.09 -14.97
C ALA A 111 21.05 15.94 -14.67
N GLU A 112 21.94 16.11 -13.71
CA GLU A 112 23.00 15.13 -13.40
C GLU A 112 22.86 14.53 -12.00
N LYS A 113 22.02 15.13 -11.14
CA LYS A 113 21.92 14.75 -9.73
C LYS A 113 20.49 14.68 -9.26
N ALA A 114 20.13 13.55 -8.68
CA ALA A 114 18.91 13.34 -7.93
C ALA A 114 19.24 12.83 -6.51
N THR A 115 18.29 12.96 -5.60
CA THR A 115 18.46 12.53 -4.23
C THR A 115 17.21 11.77 -3.76
N MET A 116 17.43 10.60 -3.18
CA MET A 116 16.44 9.87 -2.39
C MET A 116 16.65 10.26 -0.92
N ARG A 117 15.56 10.62 -0.23
CA ARG A 117 15.56 10.91 1.21
C ARG A 117 14.45 10.17 1.91
N ILE A 118 14.78 9.69 3.10
CA ILE A 118 13.81 9.16 4.06
C ILE A 118 13.63 10.22 5.12
N ILE A 119 12.40 10.70 5.29
CA ILE A 119 12.02 11.72 6.25
C ILE A 119 11.10 11.09 7.27
N ALA A 120 11.40 11.25 8.56
CA ALA A 120 10.55 10.80 9.65
C ALA A 120 9.26 11.63 9.74
N LEU A 121 8.10 10.97 9.82
CA LEU A 121 6.80 11.63 9.89
C LEU A 121 6.53 12.28 11.26
N ASN A 122 7.21 11.85 12.32
CA ASN A 122 6.99 12.39 13.67
C ASN A 122 7.56 13.81 13.85
N ASP A 123 8.75 14.08 13.34
CA ASP A 123 9.50 15.32 13.57
C ASP A 123 10.08 15.98 12.31
N GLY A 124 9.93 15.34 11.14
CA GLY A 124 10.43 15.84 9.86
C GLY A 124 11.95 15.74 9.70
N SER A 125 12.63 15.01 10.57
CA SER A 125 14.08 14.79 10.46
C SER A 125 14.41 13.90 9.27
N THR A 126 15.60 14.11 8.67
CA THR A 126 16.12 13.22 7.64
C THR A 126 16.74 11.99 8.31
N VAL A 127 16.12 10.82 8.10
CA VAL A 127 16.60 9.53 8.60
C VAL A 127 17.77 9.02 7.76
N ALA A 128 17.63 9.10 6.44
CA ALA A 128 18.66 8.68 5.49
C ALA A 128 18.58 9.51 4.21
N SER A 129 19.71 9.61 3.51
CA SER A 129 19.79 10.32 2.23
C SER A 129 20.83 9.67 1.33
N ARG A 130 20.48 9.55 0.04
CA ARG A 130 21.36 8.97 -0.96
C ARG A 130 21.27 9.73 -2.27
N SER A 131 22.43 10.16 -2.79
CA SER A 131 22.51 10.74 -4.13
C SER A 131 22.51 9.65 -5.19
N THR A 132 21.81 9.90 -6.30
CA THR A 132 21.74 9.03 -7.47
C THR A 132 21.68 9.84 -8.75
N LYS A 133 21.67 9.17 -9.89
CA LYS A 133 21.41 9.82 -11.18
C LYS A 133 19.91 10.13 -11.33
N PRO A 134 19.55 11.22 -12.01
CA PRO A 134 18.13 11.57 -12.25
C PRO A 134 17.58 10.70 -13.39
N LEU A 135 17.24 9.48 -13.07
CA LEU A 135 16.61 8.52 -13.97
C LEU A 135 15.10 8.42 -13.70
N THR A 136 14.36 7.95 -14.68
CA THR A 136 12.99 7.49 -14.43
C THR A 136 13.06 6.31 -13.49
N THR A 137 12.47 6.46 -12.30
CA THR A 137 12.62 5.47 -11.22
C THR A 137 11.26 5.12 -10.64
N THR A 138 11.02 3.83 -10.47
CA THR A 138 9.85 3.29 -9.76
C THR A 138 10.33 2.66 -8.45
N PHE A 139 9.64 2.95 -7.36
CA PHE A 139 10.00 2.48 -6.03
C PHE A 139 8.99 1.44 -5.53
N TYR A 140 9.50 0.42 -4.85
CA TYR A 140 8.75 -0.66 -4.24
C TYR A 140 9.20 -0.80 -2.79
N TRP A 141 8.41 -0.27 -1.87
CA TRP A 141 8.69 -0.41 -0.45
C TRP A 141 8.40 -1.85 0.00
N ASN A 142 9.20 -2.39 0.92
CA ASN A 142 8.95 -3.70 1.48
C ASN A 142 7.95 -3.58 2.64
N ASP A 143 6.82 -4.30 2.56
CA ASP A 143 5.74 -4.22 3.56
C ASP A 143 6.15 -4.87 4.89
N GLU A 144 6.99 -5.91 4.86
CA GLU A 144 7.46 -6.63 6.06
C GLU A 144 8.72 -6.02 6.67
N SER A 145 9.59 -5.44 5.84
CA SER A 145 10.84 -4.79 6.23
C SER A 145 10.86 -3.34 5.71
N PRO A 146 10.20 -2.41 6.40
CA PRO A 146 10.04 -1.03 5.95
C PRO A 146 11.36 -0.26 5.78
N GLU A 147 12.48 -0.79 6.26
CA GLU A 147 13.82 -0.25 6.01
C GLU A 147 14.35 -0.57 4.61
N LYS A 148 13.72 -1.49 3.87
CA LYS A 148 14.13 -1.92 2.53
C LYS A 148 13.26 -1.31 1.45
N ILE A 149 13.90 -0.70 0.48
CA ILE A 149 13.26 -0.11 -0.69
C ILE A 149 13.95 -0.64 -1.94
N MET A 150 13.20 -1.41 -2.73
CA MET A 150 13.65 -1.80 -4.05
C MET A 150 13.25 -0.74 -5.06
N PHE A 151 14.12 -0.44 -6.00
CA PHE A 151 13.79 0.50 -7.06
C PHE A 151 14.34 0.08 -8.40
N VAL A 152 13.56 0.37 -9.43
CA VAL A 152 13.89 0.14 -10.83
C VAL A 152 14.19 1.48 -11.48
N SER A 153 15.40 1.65 -11.97
CA SER A 153 15.82 2.86 -12.68
C SER A 153 16.02 2.57 -14.16
N TYR A 154 15.49 3.43 -15.02
CA TYR A 154 15.57 3.29 -16.48
C TYR A 154 16.48 4.36 -17.07
N SER A 155 17.42 3.93 -17.92
CA SER A 155 18.20 4.85 -18.76
C SER A 155 17.33 5.45 -19.88
N PRO A 156 17.80 6.51 -20.58
CA PRO A 156 17.11 7.03 -21.75
C PRO A 156 16.89 6.00 -22.87
N GLU A 157 17.75 4.99 -22.95
CA GLU A 157 17.67 3.87 -23.90
C GLU A 157 16.79 2.73 -23.40
N TRP A 158 16.06 2.92 -22.31
CA TRP A 158 15.19 1.96 -21.66
C TRP A 158 15.90 0.70 -21.09
N ASN A 159 17.22 0.74 -20.94
CA ASN A 159 17.90 -0.24 -20.10
C ASN A 159 17.52 -0.01 -18.64
N PHE A 160 17.31 -1.06 -17.90
CA PHE A 160 16.94 -0.95 -16.49
C PHE A 160 18.01 -1.53 -15.57
N GLN A 161 18.00 -1.04 -14.34
CA GLN A 161 18.77 -1.57 -13.22
C GLN A 161 17.86 -1.64 -12.01
N ILE A 162 17.98 -2.72 -11.24
CA ILE A 162 17.22 -2.92 -10.01
C ILE A 162 18.19 -2.96 -8.85
N GLU A 163 17.86 -2.18 -7.84
CA GLU A 163 18.66 -2.06 -6.62
C GLU A 163 17.76 -2.13 -5.39
N ASN A 164 18.26 -2.72 -4.33
CA ASN A 164 17.66 -2.72 -3.00
C ASN A 164 18.48 -1.81 -2.09
N TRP A 165 17.83 -0.81 -1.50
CA TRP A 165 18.42 0.07 -0.52
C TRP A 165 17.88 -0.24 0.87
N ASP A 166 18.72 -0.82 1.73
CA ASP A 166 18.48 -0.81 3.18
C ASP A 166 18.99 0.53 3.71
N TYR A 167 18.04 1.43 4.03
CA TYR A 167 18.43 2.80 4.41
C TYR A 167 18.91 2.89 5.86
N THR A 168 18.63 1.90 6.71
CA THR A 168 19.14 1.88 8.09
C THR A 168 20.60 1.44 8.16
N LEU A 169 20.98 0.50 7.32
CA LEU A 169 22.36 0.05 7.17
C LEU A 169 23.14 0.91 6.15
N ASN A 170 22.43 1.78 5.41
CA ASN A 170 22.94 2.52 4.25
C ASN A 170 23.58 1.59 3.19
N GLN A 171 23.07 0.37 3.08
CA GLN A 171 23.53 -0.64 2.14
C GLN A 171 22.72 -0.55 0.85
N LEU A 172 23.41 -0.66 -0.29
CA LEU A 172 22.81 -0.72 -1.63
C LEU A 172 23.30 -1.96 -2.34
N ASP A 173 22.39 -2.86 -2.65
CA ASP A 173 22.68 -4.10 -3.34
C ASP A 173 22.00 -4.11 -4.71
N LYS A 174 22.73 -4.55 -5.73
CA LYS A 174 22.14 -4.79 -7.03
C LYS A 174 21.41 -6.11 -7.04
N ILE A 175 20.18 -6.12 -7.58
CA ILE A 175 19.38 -7.32 -7.77
C ILE A 175 19.51 -7.76 -9.23
N ASP A 176 20.00 -8.99 -9.45
CA ASP A 176 20.15 -9.56 -10.78
C ASP A 176 18.86 -10.25 -11.21
N VAL A 177 17.99 -9.51 -11.90
CA VAL A 177 16.78 -10.02 -12.54
C VAL A 177 16.72 -9.56 -13.99
N THR A 178 16.06 -10.34 -14.82
CA THR A 178 15.98 -10.12 -16.28
C THR A 178 14.73 -9.32 -16.69
N SER A 179 13.89 -8.90 -15.73
CA SER A 179 12.65 -8.18 -15.99
C SER A 179 12.46 -7.05 -14.99
N PRO A 180 11.97 -5.88 -15.43
CA PRO A 180 11.64 -4.77 -14.53
C PRO A 180 10.29 -4.95 -13.82
N PHE A 181 9.50 -5.98 -14.19
CA PHE A 181 8.20 -6.28 -13.58
C PHE A 181 8.41 -7.15 -12.35
N ILE A 182 8.54 -6.50 -11.20
CA ILE A 182 8.94 -7.10 -9.93
C ILE A 182 7.99 -6.70 -8.81
N SER A 183 7.97 -7.49 -7.76
CA SER A 183 7.31 -7.18 -6.49
C SER A 183 8.01 -7.85 -5.33
N TRP A 184 7.94 -7.27 -4.15
CA TRP A 184 8.31 -7.95 -2.91
C TRP A 184 7.36 -9.11 -2.62
N TYR A 185 7.90 -10.16 -2.01
CA TYR A 185 7.16 -11.27 -1.41
C TYR A 185 7.85 -11.64 -0.10
N GLY A 186 7.33 -11.15 1.02
CA GLY A 186 7.99 -11.29 2.31
C GLY A 186 9.23 -10.40 2.47
N ASP A 187 10.07 -10.73 3.43
CA ASP A 187 11.19 -9.90 3.88
C ASP A 187 12.35 -9.79 2.88
N ASN A 188 12.70 -10.92 2.22
CA ASN A 188 13.88 -10.99 1.35
C ASN A 188 13.61 -11.64 -0.01
N LEU A 189 12.37 -11.92 -0.32
CA LEU A 189 12.00 -12.57 -1.57
C LEU A 189 11.45 -11.57 -2.57
N VAL A 190 11.80 -11.76 -3.83
CA VAL A 190 11.31 -10.97 -4.96
C VAL A 190 10.68 -11.90 -5.98
N ILE A 191 9.48 -11.53 -6.43
CA ILE A 191 8.84 -12.15 -7.59
C ILE A 191 9.12 -11.28 -8.80
N SER A 192 9.54 -11.91 -9.91
CA SER A 192 9.75 -11.25 -11.21
C SER A 192 8.99 -11.97 -12.31
N ASN A 193 8.34 -11.21 -13.20
CA ASN A 193 7.71 -11.75 -14.40
C ASN A 193 8.67 -11.62 -15.57
N ASN A 194 9.31 -12.72 -15.96
CA ASN A 194 10.25 -12.75 -17.07
C ASN A 194 9.53 -13.19 -18.35
N LYS A 195 9.64 -12.36 -19.38
CA LYS A 195 9.16 -12.62 -20.74
C LYS A 195 10.37 -12.97 -21.63
N ASP A 196 10.20 -13.87 -22.56
CA ASP A 196 11.27 -14.25 -23.50
C ASP A 196 11.60 -13.07 -24.42
N LYS A 197 10.56 -12.31 -24.83
CA LYS A 197 10.70 -11.05 -25.56
C LYS A 197 9.87 -9.96 -24.88
N PRO A 198 10.27 -8.70 -24.99
CA PRO A 198 9.53 -7.59 -24.39
C PRO A 198 8.05 -7.50 -24.81
N ASP A 199 7.76 -7.89 -26.05
CA ASP A 199 6.41 -7.82 -26.65
C ASP A 199 5.57 -9.07 -26.40
N ASP A 200 6.11 -10.11 -25.74
CA ASP A 200 5.34 -11.31 -25.45
C ASP A 200 4.19 -10.97 -24.50
N GLU A 201 2.99 -11.50 -24.81
CA GLU A 201 1.83 -11.35 -23.96
C GLU A 201 1.99 -12.09 -22.62
N LEU A 202 2.63 -13.26 -22.67
CA LEU A 202 2.82 -14.15 -21.54
C LEU A 202 4.26 -14.12 -21.03
N GLY A 203 4.41 -14.33 -19.74
CA GLY A 203 5.71 -14.47 -19.08
C GLY A 203 5.67 -15.55 -18.01
N ASN A 204 6.81 -15.78 -17.41
CA ASN A 204 7.00 -16.76 -16.35
C ASN A 204 7.35 -16.05 -15.04
N LEU A 205 6.69 -16.42 -13.94
CA LEU A 205 7.01 -15.90 -12.61
C LEU A 205 8.11 -16.72 -11.95
N TYR A 206 9.10 -16.01 -11.49
CA TYR A 206 10.19 -16.55 -10.70
C TYR A 206 10.21 -15.93 -9.32
N LEU A 207 10.49 -16.74 -8.32
CA LEU A 207 10.80 -16.33 -6.96
C LEU A 207 12.31 -16.39 -6.76
N GLN A 208 12.88 -15.33 -6.21
CA GLN A 208 14.31 -15.21 -5.93
C GLN A 208 14.52 -14.62 -4.53
N ASP A 209 15.46 -15.21 -3.78
CA ASP A 209 15.98 -14.58 -2.55
C ASP A 209 17.05 -13.55 -2.93
N ILE A 210 16.87 -12.29 -2.50
CA ILE A 210 17.82 -11.22 -2.84
C ILE A 210 19.19 -11.39 -2.18
N ARG A 211 19.30 -12.24 -1.16
CA ARG A 211 20.56 -12.58 -0.50
C ARG A 211 21.37 -13.62 -1.28
N ASP A 212 20.68 -14.39 -2.11
CA ASP A 212 21.30 -15.36 -3.02
C ASP A 212 20.80 -15.10 -4.46
N ASN A 213 21.57 -14.28 -5.18
CA ASN A 213 21.25 -13.93 -6.56
C ASN A 213 21.32 -15.10 -7.56
N ALA A 214 21.82 -16.28 -7.16
CA ALA A 214 22.05 -17.40 -8.04
C ALA A 214 20.82 -18.28 -8.26
N THR A 215 19.92 -18.36 -7.28
CA THR A 215 18.78 -19.29 -7.30
C THR A 215 17.49 -18.60 -7.67
N LYS A 216 16.95 -18.94 -8.84
CA LYS A 216 15.63 -18.49 -9.31
C LYS A 216 14.71 -19.71 -9.44
N ASN A 217 13.61 -19.71 -8.70
CA ASN A 217 12.62 -20.78 -8.70
C ASN A 217 11.42 -20.38 -9.56
N LEU A 218 11.11 -21.14 -10.61
CA LEU A 218 9.88 -20.97 -11.37
C LEU A 218 8.69 -21.32 -10.46
N ILE A 219 7.74 -20.41 -10.32
CA ILE A 219 6.53 -20.62 -9.51
C ILE A 219 5.27 -20.72 -10.34
N VAL A 220 5.15 -19.96 -11.42
CA VAL A 220 4.03 -20.01 -12.36
C VAL A 220 4.53 -19.72 -13.75
N ALA A 221 4.08 -20.50 -14.73
CA ALA A 221 4.38 -20.30 -16.14
C ALA A 221 3.19 -19.72 -16.90
N ASN A 222 3.47 -18.99 -18.00
CA ASN A 222 2.46 -18.51 -18.95
C ASN A 222 1.42 -17.57 -18.36
N ILE A 223 1.83 -16.61 -17.55
CA ILE A 223 0.94 -15.59 -17.01
C ILE A 223 0.99 -14.29 -17.81
N MET A 224 -0.11 -13.56 -17.84
CA MET A 224 -0.19 -12.22 -18.43
C MET A 224 0.31 -11.16 -17.44
N GLN A 225 -0.22 -11.19 -16.22
CA GLN A 225 0.06 -10.23 -15.16
C GLN A 225 0.05 -10.89 -13.79
N PHE A 226 0.66 -10.22 -12.83
CA PHE A 226 0.59 -10.61 -11.42
C PHE A 226 0.52 -9.38 -10.52
N ALA A 227 0.06 -9.58 -9.29
CA ALA A 227 0.15 -8.64 -8.19
C ALA A 227 0.43 -9.39 -6.89
N VAL A 228 1.08 -8.73 -5.95
CA VAL A 228 1.33 -9.28 -4.60
C VAL A 228 0.79 -8.27 -3.59
N HIS A 229 0.07 -8.78 -2.58
CA HIS A 229 -0.36 -7.99 -1.43
C HIS A 229 -0.50 -8.93 -0.22
N ASP A 230 0.04 -8.55 0.92
CA ASP A 230 0.00 -9.34 2.17
C ASP A 230 0.35 -10.82 1.96
N ASN A 231 1.42 -11.12 1.22
CA ASN A 231 1.85 -12.48 0.87
C ASN A 231 0.83 -13.30 0.06
N VAL A 232 -0.17 -12.66 -0.49
CA VAL A 232 -1.07 -13.25 -1.48
C VAL A 232 -0.61 -12.88 -2.87
N LEU A 233 -0.32 -13.88 -3.67
CA LEU A 233 -0.02 -13.73 -5.10
C LEU A 233 -1.30 -13.88 -5.89
N LEU A 234 -1.65 -12.86 -6.67
CA LEU A 234 -2.64 -12.93 -7.73
C LEU A 234 -1.92 -13.14 -9.06
N THR A 235 -2.34 -14.13 -9.84
CA THR A 235 -1.95 -14.27 -11.25
C THR A 235 -3.15 -14.13 -12.17
N ILE A 236 -2.90 -13.59 -13.36
CA ILE A 236 -3.86 -13.50 -14.45
C ILE A 236 -3.30 -14.34 -15.58
N GLU A 237 -4.03 -15.39 -15.93
CA GLU A 237 -3.68 -16.38 -16.95
C GLU A 237 -4.72 -16.34 -18.07
N LYS A 238 -4.36 -16.83 -19.24
CA LYS A 238 -5.27 -17.00 -20.38
C LYS A 238 -5.48 -18.47 -20.65
N ASN A 239 -6.72 -18.92 -20.66
CA ASN A 239 -7.03 -20.31 -20.98
C ASN A 239 -7.15 -20.55 -22.51
N SER A 240 -7.36 -21.81 -22.91
CA SER A 240 -7.51 -22.21 -24.31
C SER A 240 -8.66 -21.53 -25.05
N ASP A 241 -9.68 -21.03 -24.30
CA ASP A 241 -10.84 -20.29 -24.85
C ASP A 241 -10.63 -18.78 -24.84
N GLU A 242 -9.39 -18.32 -24.64
CA GLU A 242 -9.00 -16.92 -24.49
C GLU A 242 -9.65 -16.18 -23.31
N LYS A 243 -10.23 -16.89 -22.35
CA LYS A 243 -10.80 -16.31 -21.14
C LYS A 243 -9.71 -16.07 -20.10
N LEU A 244 -9.85 -14.96 -19.37
CA LEU A 244 -8.96 -14.63 -18.26
C LEU A 244 -9.32 -15.47 -17.03
N LEU A 245 -8.32 -16.10 -16.45
CA LEU A 245 -8.39 -16.81 -15.17
C LEU A 245 -7.62 -16.01 -14.13
N TYR A 246 -8.24 -15.79 -12.98
CA TYR A 246 -7.65 -15.13 -11.82
C TYR A 246 -7.42 -16.18 -10.75
N ASP A 247 -6.17 -16.37 -10.39
CA ASP A 247 -5.78 -17.32 -9.35
C ASP A 247 -5.11 -16.60 -8.17
N PHE A 248 -5.57 -16.91 -6.95
CA PHE A 248 -5.08 -16.36 -5.70
C PHE A 248 -4.42 -17.46 -4.90
N ARG A 249 -3.16 -17.30 -4.56
CA ARG A 249 -2.39 -18.29 -3.81
C ARG A 249 -1.42 -17.65 -2.83
N THR A 250 -1.07 -18.38 -1.80
CA THR A 250 0.08 -18.11 -0.95
C THR A 250 1.21 -19.06 -1.38
N LEU A 251 2.43 -18.56 -1.44
CA LEU A 251 3.61 -19.40 -1.65
C LEU A 251 4.05 -19.86 -0.25
N GLY A 252 3.96 -21.17 -0.01
CA GLY A 252 4.34 -21.79 1.27
C GLY A 252 5.86 -21.86 1.47
#